data_1624854f34872b0a7dc6eca5cf262038
#
_entry.id   1624854f34872b0a7dc6eca5cf262038
#
_cell.length_a   1.000
_cell.length_b   1.000
_cell.length_c   1.000
_cell.angle_alpha   90.00
_cell.angle_beta   90.00
_cell.angle_gamma   90.00
#
_symmetry.space_group_name_H-M   'P 1'
#
loop_
_entity.id
_entity.type
_entity.pdbx_description
1 polymer ?
#
loop_
_entity_poly.entity_id
_entity_poly.type
_entity_poly.pdbx_seq_one_letter_code
_entity_poly.pdbx_strand_id
1 'polypeptide(L)'
;MMYDAGREYPRPELVANVLRPLRSQVSANVAAAMTLRAILDGIIIAYTSFRLEGDKKAPGDNILLSGWHLNDPCEIWLEALTRTGQGHRIDIMPVPPATLAPEIFPERKWILVTSGKLTAGRKKQLEQWQQQVSLEVIIL
;
A
#
# COMPACT_ATOMS: atom_id res chain seq x y z
N MET A 1 -5.91 -1.82 22.09
CA MET A 1 -5.26 -0.87 21.17
C MET A 1 -5.00 -1.52 19.82
N MET A 2 -4.38 -0.80 18.89
CA MET A 2 -4.19 -1.28 17.54
C MET A 2 -3.39 -2.59 17.45
N TYR A 3 -2.36 -2.76 18.27
CA TYR A 3 -1.58 -4.00 18.31
C TYR A 3 -2.41 -5.20 18.76
N ASP A 4 -3.29 -5.00 19.71
CA ASP A 4 -4.19 -6.07 20.17
C ASP A 4 -5.21 -6.42 19.10
N ALA A 5 -5.77 -5.41 18.43
CA ALA A 5 -6.66 -5.62 17.28
C ALA A 5 -5.94 -6.40 16.16
N GLY A 6 -4.66 -6.10 15.90
CA GLY A 6 -3.85 -6.80 14.92
C GLY A 6 -3.57 -8.26 15.27
N ARG A 7 -3.68 -8.65 16.53
CA ARG A 7 -3.58 -10.04 16.97
C ARG A 7 -4.91 -10.80 16.85
N GLU A 8 -6.03 -10.10 17.05
CA GLU A 8 -7.37 -10.69 17.05
C GLU A 8 -7.95 -10.81 15.64
N TYR A 9 -7.57 -9.92 14.73
CA TYR A 9 -8.11 -9.87 13.37
C TYR A 9 -7.07 -10.22 12.33
N PRO A 10 -7.42 -11.01 11.28
CA PRO A 10 -6.61 -11.09 10.07
C PRO A 10 -6.38 -9.70 9.48
N ARG A 11 -5.21 -9.45 8.87
CA ARG A 11 -4.86 -8.12 8.35
C ARG A 11 -5.86 -7.56 7.34
N PRO A 12 -6.40 -8.35 6.37
CA PRO A 12 -7.42 -7.83 5.47
C PRO A 12 -8.67 -7.35 6.21
N GLU A 13 -9.13 -8.09 7.22
CA GLU A 13 -10.29 -7.70 8.03
C GLU A 13 -10.00 -6.49 8.91
N LEU A 14 -8.80 -6.39 9.48
CA LEU A 14 -8.38 -5.23 10.24
C LEU A 14 -8.46 -3.96 9.39
N VAL A 15 -7.92 -3.99 8.17
CA VAL A 15 -7.98 -2.87 7.25
C VAL A 15 -9.42 -2.53 6.88
N ALA A 16 -10.20 -3.51 6.44
CA ALA A 16 -11.55 -3.28 5.91
C ALA A 16 -12.55 -2.89 7.00
N ASN A 17 -12.47 -3.52 8.19
CA ASN A 17 -13.51 -3.40 9.21
C ASN A 17 -13.16 -2.40 10.32
N VAL A 18 -11.90 -2.06 10.49
CA VAL A 18 -11.45 -1.17 11.57
C VAL A 18 -10.78 0.09 11.02
N LEU A 19 -9.69 -0.05 10.27
CA LEU A 19 -8.86 1.09 9.89
C LEU A 19 -9.53 1.99 8.85
N ARG A 20 -10.11 1.44 7.80
CA ARG A 20 -10.81 2.25 6.79
C ARG A 20 -12.03 2.95 7.33
N PRO A 21 -12.94 2.29 8.08
CA PRO A 21 -14.05 2.99 8.71
C PRO A 21 -13.62 4.06 9.70
N LEU A 22 -12.57 3.80 10.49
CA LEU A 22 -12.05 4.77 11.44
C LEU A 22 -11.50 6.01 10.73
N ARG A 23 -10.74 5.84 9.66
CA ARG A 23 -10.25 6.95 8.84
C ARG A 23 -11.40 7.78 8.25
N SER A 24 -12.45 7.13 7.78
CA SER A 24 -13.64 7.81 7.23
C SER A 24 -14.35 8.65 8.28
N GLN A 25 -14.45 8.18 9.52
CA GLN A 25 -15.07 8.93 10.62
C GLN A 25 -14.27 10.17 11.01
N VAL A 26 -12.95 10.13 10.83
CA VAL A 26 -12.06 11.24 11.15
C VAL A 26 -11.91 12.20 9.97
N SER A 27 -12.50 11.89 8.83
CA SER A 27 -12.53 12.75 7.65
C SER A 27 -13.40 13.97 7.93
N ALA A 28 -12.78 15.14 8.11
CA ALA A 28 -13.53 16.35 8.43
C ALA A 28 -12.85 17.62 7.97
N ASN A 29 -13.64 18.69 7.90
CA ASN A 29 -13.24 20.01 7.44
C ASN A 29 -12.71 20.91 8.56
N VAL A 30 -12.45 20.38 9.75
CA VAL A 30 -11.96 21.14 10.90
C VAL A 30 -10.53 20.73 11.25
N ALA A 31 -9.73 21.69 11.71
CA ALA A 31 -8.32 21.48 12.00
C ALA A 31 -8.05 20.35 13.02
N ALA A 32 -8.91 20.23 14.06
CA ALA A 32 -8.78 19.18 15.05
C ALA A 32 -8.93 17.79 14.44
N ALA A 33 -9.90 17.59 13.55
CA ALA A 33 -10.10 16.33 12.86
C ALA A 33 -8.96 16.02 11.88
N MET A 34 -8.41 17.03 11.21
CA MET A 34 -7.23 16.87 10.36
C MET A 34 -6.02 16.40 11.17
N THR A 35 -5.83 16.94 12.36
CA THR A 35 -4.76 16.54 13.28
C THR A 35 -4.94 15.09 13.73
N LEU A 36 -6.17 14.70 14.13
CA LEU A 36 -6.49 13.32 14.48
C LEU A 36 -6.25 12.36 13.31
N ARG A 37 -6.62 12.78 12.11
CA ARG A 37 -6.39 12.00 10.89
C ARG A 37 -4.90 11.77 10.66
N ALA A 38 -4.08 12.80 10.83
CA ALA A 38 -2.63 12.70 10.68
C ALA A 38 -2.01 11.76 11.72
N ILE A 39 -2.50 11.81 12.98
CA ILE A 39 -2.06 10.89 14.04
C ILE A 39 -2.42 9.46 13.68
N LEU A 40 -3.65 9.22 13.24
CA LEU A 40 -4.11 7.89 12.84
C LEU A 40 -3.26 7.35 11.67
N ASP A 41 -3.01 8.17 10.66
CA ASP A 41 -2.18 7.77 9.53
C ASP A 41 -0.75 7.43 9.96
N GLY A 42 -0.18 8.20 10.89
CA GLY A 42 1.12 7.91 11.48
C GLY A 42 1.15 6.56 12.22
N ILE A 43 0.09 6.23 12.94
CA ILE A 43 -0.04 4.93 13.62
C ILE A 43 -0.13 3.80 12.59
N ILE A 44 -0.90 3.97 11.53
CA ILE A 44 -1.02 2.98 10.45
C ILE A 44 0.33 2.73 9.81
N ILE A 45 1.09 3.78 9.49
CA ILE A 45 2.42 3.68 8.89
C ILE A 45 3.38 2.94 9.82
N ALA A 46 3.40 3.32 11.09
CA ALA A 46 4.28 2.69 12.08
C ALA A 46 3.96 1.21 12.29
N TYR A 47 2.70 0.87 12.41
CA TYR A 47 2.25 -0.52 12.57
C TYR A 47 2.57 -1.34 11.32
N THR A 48 2.31 -0.80 10.14
CA THR A 48 2.60 -1.47 8.86
C THR A 48 4.10 -1.71 8.72
N SER A 49 4.93 -0.71 9.03
CA SER A 49 6.39 -0.85 9.00
C SER A 49 6.88 -1.96 9.93
N PHE A 50 6.31 -2.05 11.11
CA PHE A 50 6.61 -3.14 12.05
C PHE A 50 6.29 -4.51 11.47
N ARG A 51 5.12 -4.65 10.82
CA ARG A 51 4.71 -5.92 10.20
C ARG A 51 5.58 -6.27 8.99
N LEU A 52 5.94 -5.28 8.17
CA LEU A 52 6.84 -5.48 7.03
C LEU A 52 8.23 -5.94 7.48
N GLU A 53 8.73 -5.39 8.57
CA GLU A 53 10.00 -5.82 9.15
C GLU A 53 9.96 -7.31 9.56
N GLY A 54 8.83 -7.75 10.12
CA GLY A 54 8.62 -9.16 10.47
C GLY A 54 8.62 -10.10 9.26
N ASP A 55 8.26 -9.60 8.09
CA ASP A 55 8.17 -10.40 6.85
C ASP A 55 9.45 -10.39 6.01
N LYS A 56 10.50 -9.70 6.43
CA LYS A 56 11.75 -9.57 5.66
C LYS A 56 12.42 -10.88 5.28
N LYS A 57 12.25 -11.91 6.10
CA LYS A 57 12.81 -13.24 5.87
C LYS A 57 11.79 -14.24 5.36
N ALA A 58 10.60 -13.78 4.97
CA ALA A 58 9.57 -14.65 4.45
C ALA A 58 10.05 -15.35 3.15
N PRO A 59 9.69 -16.64 2.95
CA PRO A 59 10.19 -17.41 1.81
C PRO A 59 9.46 -17.16 0.49
N GLY A 60 8.34 -16.42 0.53
CA GLY A 60 7.52 -16.19 -0.66
C GLY A 60 8.10 -15.17 -1.63
N ASP A 61 7.21 -14.58 -2.43
CA ASP A 61 7.60 -13.66 -3.48
C ASP A 61 8.16 -12.33 -2.95
N ASN A 62 8.98 -11.69 -3.75
CA ASN A 62 9.36 -10.30 -3.57
C ASN A 62 8.31 -9.41 -4.24
N ILE A 63 7.64 -8.58 -3.47
CA ILE A 63 6.61 -7.69 -3.97
C ILE A 63 7.11 -6.25 -3.84
N LEU A 64 7.05 -5.50 -4.95
CA LEU A 64 7.26 -4.05 -4.95
C LEU A 64 5.89 -3.37 -5.05
N LEU A 65 5.53 -2.63 -4.04
CA LEU A 65 4.25 -1.93 -3.96
C LEU A 65 4.49 -0.43 -4.18
N SER A 66 3.90 0.12 -5.25
CA SER A 66 4.08 1.51 -5.64
C SER A 66 2.75 2.25 -5.69
N GLY A 67 2.76 3.50 -5.25
CA GLY A 67 1.64 4.42 -5.47
C GLY A 67 1.85 5.22 -6.76
N TRP A 68 0.77 5.48 -7.49
CA TRP A 68 0.80 6.28 -8.72
C TRP A 68 -0.48 7.10 -8.83
N HIS A 69 -0.34 8.41 -8.84
CA HIS A 69 -1.48 9.32 -8.84
C HIS A 69 -2.50 9.00 -7.74
N LEU A 70 -2.01 8.71 -6.53
CA LEU A 70 -2.86 8.46 -5.37
C LEU A 70 -3.42 9.78 -4.82
N ASN A 71 -4.73 9.84 -4.61
CA ASN A 71 -5.36 10.96 -3.93
C ASN A 71 -5.01 10.98 -2.44
N ASP A 72 -4.84 9.81 -1.85
CA ASP A 72 -4.50 9.65 -0.44
C ASP A 72 -3.27 8.74 -0.31
N PRO A 73 -2.09 9.30 0.03
CA PRO A 73 -0.86 8.50 0.14
C PRO A 73 -0.91 7.38 1.16
N CYS A 74 -1.76 7.49 2.19
CA CYS A 74 -1.89 6.44 3.19
C CYS A 74 -2.49 5.14 2.64
N GLU A 75 -3.15 5.19 1.49
CA GLU A 75 -3.73 4.00 0.86
C GLU A 75 -2.68 2.95 0.49
N ILE A 76 -1.46 3.38 0.15
CA ILE A 76 -0.38 2.42 -0.14
C ILE A 76 0.00 1.63 1.12
N TRP A 77 0.00 2.29 2.28
CA TRP A 77 0.30 1.64 3.55
C TRP A 77 -0.81 0.68 3.99
N LEU A 78 -2.06 1.05 3.75
CA LEU A 78 -3.20 0.16 4.02
C LEU A 78 -3.15 -1.08 3.12
N GLU A 79 -2.83 -0.92 1.85
CA GLU A 79 -2.68 -2.05 0.93
C GLU A 79 -1.53 -2.96 1.35
N ALA A 80 -0.39 -2.37 1.75
CA ALA A 80 0.73 -3.13 2.28
C ALA A 80 0.34 -3.93 3.54
N LEU A 81 -0.35 -3.28 4.48
CA LEU A 81 -0.80 -3.94 5.71
C LEU A 81 -1.73 -5.12 5.42
N THR A 82 -2.63 -4.98 4.45
CA THR A 82 -3.52 -6.05 4.00
C THR A 82 -2.74 -7.30 3.57
N ARG A 83 -1.56 -7.11 3.00
CA ARG A 83 -0.72 -8.18 2.45
C ARG A 83 0.32 -8.72 3.42
N THR A 84 0.47 -8.12 4.61
CA THR A 84 1.44 -8.63 5.60
C THR A 84 1.01 -9.97 6.18
N GLY A 85 1.99 -10.76 6.62
CA GLY A 85 1.73 -12.05 7.25
C GLY A 85 1.31 -13.16 6.27
N GLN A 86 1.41 -12.94 4.97
CA GLN A 86 1.07 -13.92 3.93
C GLN A 86 2.28 -14.70 3.40
N GLY A 87 3.44 -14.50 4.00
CA GLY A 87 4.66 -15.21 3.62
C GLY A 87 5.45 -14.57 2.49
N HIS A 88 5.17 -13.32 2.14
CA HIS A 88 5.86 -12.56 1.10
C HIS A 88 6.67 -11.42 1.69
N ARG A 89 7.70 -10.98 0.96
CA ARG A 89 8.50 -9.80 1.29
C ARG A 89 7.97 -8.63 0.48
N ILE A 90 7.64 -7.54 1.17
CA ILE A 90 7.04 -6.36 0.55
C ILE A 90 7.93 -5.16 0.76
N ASP A 91 8.29 -4.48 -0.33
CA ASP A 91 8.95 -3.18 -0.32
C ASP A 91 7.97 -2.13 -0.83
N ILE A 92 7.94 -0.98 -0.19
CA ILE A 92 7.09 0.14 -0.60
C ILE A 92 7.95 1.20 -1.29
N MET A 93 7.52 1.57 -2.50
CA MET A 93 8.08 2.70 -3.23
C MET A 93 6.93 3.69 -3.46
N PRO A 94 6.95 4.87 -2.81
CA PRO A 94 5.82 5.80 -2.85
C PRO A 94 5.45 6.30 -4.26
N VAL A 95 6.42 6.29 -5.16
CA VAL A 95 6.22 6.67 -6.57
C VAL A 95 6.79 5.58 -7.47
N PRO A 96 6.31 5.45 -8.72
CA PRO A 96 6.88 4.49 -9.66
C PRO A 96 8.36 4.80 -9.93
N PRO A 97 9.18 3.77 -10.21
CA PRO A 97 10.56 4.01 -10.60
C PRO A 97 10.62 4.81 -11.89
N ALA A 98 11.56 5.76 -11.97
CA ALA A 98 11.76 6.57 -13.17
C ALA A 98 12.21 5.75 -14.36
N THR A 99 12.99 4.68 -14.10
CA THR A 99 13.44 3.72 -15.10
C THR A 99 13.25 2.31 -14.57
N LEU A 100 12.85 1.39 -15.44
CA LEU A 100 12.75 -0.02 -15.11
C LEU A 100 14.14 -0.65 -15.18
N ALA A 101 14.83 -0.67 -14.04
CA ALA A 101 16.16 -1.25 -13.93
C ALA A 101 16.08 -2.70 -13.45
N PRO A 102 16.88 -3.63 -14.02
CA PRO A 102 16.89 -5.03 -13.59
C PRO A 102 17.19 -5.19 -12.09
N GLU A 103 17.96 -4.29 -11.51
CA GLU A 103 18.30 -4.31 -10.09
C GLU A 103 17.09 -4.03 -9.18
N ILE A 104 16.07 -3.33 -9.69
CA ILE A 104 14.84 -3.03 -8.97
C ILE A 104 13.86 -4.19 -9.09
N PHE A 105 13.83 -4.87 -10.23
CA PHE A 105 12.86 -5.92 -10.55
C PHE A 105 13.44 -7.33 -10.70
N PRO A 106 14.57 -7.72 -10.10
CA PRO A 106 15.05 -9.09 -10.23
C PRO A 106 14.05 -10.01 -9.51
N GLU A 107 13.24 -10.74 -10.27
CA GLU A 107 12.23 -11.67 -9.75
C GLU A 107 11.19 -11.01 -8.84
N ARG A 108 10.93 -9.72 -9.01
CA ARG A 108 9.90 -9.00 -8.24
C ARG A 108 8.57 -8.95 -8.96
N LYS A 109 7.50 -9.07 -8.18
CA LYS A 109 6.14 -8.77 -8.64
C LYS A 109 5.86 -7.30 -8.32
N TRP A 110 5.53 -6.51 -9.33
CA TRP A 110 5.19 -5.11 -9.13
C TRP A 110 3.67 -4.95 -9.01
N ILE A 111 3.23 -4.31 -7.91
CA ILE A 111 1.83 -3.96 -7.68
C ILE A 111 1.74 -2.45 -7.64
N LEU A 112 0.96 -1.88 -8.55
CA LEU A 112 0.76 -0.44 -8.67
C LEU A 112 -0.63 -0.07 -8.18
N VAL A 113 -0.70 0.83 -7.21
CA VAL A 113 -1.96 1.33 -6.64
C VAL A 113 -2.18 2.75 -7.14
N THR A 114 -3.33 2.98 -7.76
CA THR A 114 -3.69 4.28 -8.34
C THR A 114 -5.12 4.67 -7.98
N SER A 115 -5.44 5.96 -8.02
CA SER A 115 -6.77 6.49 -7.75
C SER A 115 -7.44 7.02 -9.01
N GLY A 116 -8.75 6.86 -9.08
CA GLY A 116 -9.58 7.44 -10.13
C GLY A 116 -9.52 6.71 -11.46
N LYS A 117 -10.12 7.33 -12.48
CA LYS A 117 -10.19 6.73 -13.82
C LYS A 117 -8.84 6.84 -14.53
N LEU A 118 -8.48 5.78 -15.22
CA LEU A 118 -7.30 5.78 -16.08
C LEU A 118 -7.59 6.60 -17.36
N THR A 119 -6.78 7.62 -17.58
CA THR A 119 -6.78 8.36 -18.85
C THR A 119 -6.12 7.50 -19.94
N ALA A 120 -6.33 7.87 -21.22
CA ALA A 120 -5.69 7.18 -22.33
C ALA A 120 -4.15 7.16 -22.20
N GLY A 121 -3.57 8.28 -21.77
CA GLY A 121 -2.11 8.36 -21.54
C GLY A 121 -1.64 7.43 -20.43
N ARG A 122 -2.39 7.36 -19.32
CA ARG A 122 -2.07 6.45 -18.21
C ARG A 122 -2.18 4.99 -18.62
N LYS A 123 -3.24 4.62 -19.35
CA LYS A 123 -3.41 3.26 -19.89
C LYS A 123 -2.24 2.86 -20.78
N LYS A 124 -1.81 3.75 -21.67
CA LYS A 124 -0.66 3.51 -22.53
C LYS A 124 0.61 3.28 -21.74
N GLN A 125 0.86 4.08 -20.72
CA GLN A 125 2.01 3.92 -19.84
C GLN A 125 1.99 2.58 -19.12
N LEU A 126 0.83 2.17 -18.61
CA LEU A 126 0.67 0.87 -17.94
C LEU A 126 0.94 -0.29 -18.91
N GLU A 127 0.44 -0.22 -20.12
CA GLU A 127 0.70 -1.24 -21.15
C GLU A 127 2.19 -1.37 -21.45
N GLN A 128 2.91 -0.25 -21.54
CA GLN A 128 4.36 -0.25 -21.72
C GLN A 128 5.09 -0.94 -20.57
N TRP A 129 4.70 -0.64 -19.34
CA TRP A 129 5.30 -1.28 -18.16
C TRP A 129 4.98 -2.76 -18.09
N GLN A 130 3.75 -3.16 -18.40
CA GLN A 130 3.32 -4.56 -18.39
C GLN A 130 4.05 -5.42 -19.43
N GLN A 131 4.54 -4.83 -20.51
CA GLN A 131 5.35 -5.52 -21.50
C GLN A 131 6.76 -5.82 -21.00
N GLN A 132 7.25 -5.07 -20.01
CA GLN A 132 8.64 -5.18 -19.54
C GLN A 132 8.77 -5.97 -18.25
N VAL A 133 7.77 -5.87 -17.34
CA VAL A 133 7.81 -6.50 -16.02
C VAL A 133 6.43 -7.05 -15.64
N SER A 134 6.42 -7.96 -14.67
CA SER A 134 5.17 -8.46 -14.09
C SER A 134 4.52 -7.35 -13.25
N LEU A 135 3.39 -6.84 -13.72
CA LEU A 135 2.68 -5.72 -13.12
C LEU A 135 1.21 -6.06 -12.89
N GLU A 136 0.75 -5.85 -11.66
CA GLU A 136 -0.66 -5.86 -11.28
C GLU A 136 -1.09 -4.42 -10.94
N VAL A 137 -2.27 -4.00 -11.38
CA VAL A 137 -2.78 -2.64 -11.12
C VAL A 137 -4.01 -2.74 -10.24
N ILE A 138 -4.01 -1.95 -9.16
CA ILE A 138 -5.15 -1.80 -8.26
C ILE A 138 -5.68 -0.38 -8.42
N ILE A 139 -6.94 -0.24 -8.81
CA ILE A 139 -7.61 1.05 -8.98
C ILE A 139 -8.55 1.26 -7.80
N LEU A 140 -8.32 2.33 -7.09
CA LEU A 140 -9.13 2.72 -5.93
C LEU A 140 -10.32 3.61 -6.33
#